data_b76fe018092cd1e22a8d351b2ca1a997
#
_entry.id   b76fe018092cd1e22a8d351b2ca1a997
#
_cell.length_a   1.000
_cell.length_b   1.000
_cell.length_c   1.000
_cell.angle_alpha   90.00
_cell.angle_beta   90.00
_cell.angle_gamma   90.00
#
_symmetry.space_group_name_H-M   'P 1'
#
loop_
_entity.id
_entity.type
_entity.pdbx_description
1 polymer ?
#
loop_
_entity_poly.entity_id
_entity_poly.type
_entity_poly.pdbx_seq_one_letter_code
_entity_poly.pdbx_strand_id
1 'polypeptide(L)'
;MSGIDDIRDLWNQQTPFAIREGLQPLFLQRLKDSFTTWDLMDGTADWTPEALAANANVFLDDFLLFDVARPITDDSHLEIEKSTIGGRPYRTGGGRTIDANSIDVLLTWLVNRDREFLQGGATGATKPGMTVFPYFATPNTALQTVAQSIEVAATPDEVWSLIGDFGGAWHPLNARISVTGTGVGQLRTIETLDGREIVERLESIDNARRCFRYASIAGMPVSHYTGMLEVKPRGSGSVVDWRTQFLANHQTDRAVKVLVSTLLNTGLESLKSRFGGAP
;
A
#
# COMPACT_ATOMS: atom_id res chain seq x y z
N MET A 1 -11.96 -3.28 -10.71
CA MET A 1 -10.83 -3.47 -11.66
C MET A 1 -10.90 -2.33 -12.65
N SER A 2 -9.86 -1.52 -12.74
CA SER A 2 -9.85 -0.47 -13.75
C SER A 2 -9.65 -1.15 -15.12
N GLY A 3 -10.46 -0.78 -16.13
CA GLY A 3 -10.39 -1.38 -17.46
C GLY A 3 -9.10 -1.08 -18.23
N ILE A 4 -8.10 -0.49 -17.57
CA ILE A 4 -6.79 -0.15 -18.17
C ILE A 4 -5.62 -0.89 -17.50
N ASP A 5 -5.86 -1.78 -16.53
CA ASP A 5 -4.77 -2.45 -15.81
C ASP A 5 -3.86 -3.26 -16.74
N ASP A 6 -4.43 -3.87 -17.78
CA ASP A 6 -3.71 -4.65 -18.78
C ASP A 6 -2.87 -3.80 -19.74
N ILE A 7 -3.16 -2.50 -19.85
CA ILE A 7 -2.45 -1.56 -20.73
C ILE A 7 -1.79 -0.41 -19.95
N ARG A 8 -1.77 -0.49 -18.61
CA ARG A 8 -1.25 0.57 -17.74
C ARG A 8 0.17 0.98 -18.09
N ASP A 9 1.06 0.01 -18.31
CA ASP A 9 2.45 0.29 -18.62
C ASP A 9 2.60 0.96 -19.99
N LEU A 10 1.75 0.57 -20.96
CA LEU A 10 1.70 1.21 -22.26
C LEU A 10 1.19 2.67 -22.15
N TRP A 11 0.16 2.90 -21.32
CA TRP A 11 -0.35 4.23 -21.03
C TRP A 11 0.73 5.11 -20.40
N ASN A 12 1.41 4.63 -19.35
CA ASN A 12 2.45 5.36 -18.63
C ASN A 12 3.69 5.71 -19.48
N GLN A 13 3.86 5.06 -20.63
CA GLN A 13 4.90 5.41 -21.61
C GLN A 13 4.51 6.54 -22.57
N GLN A 14 3.25 6.96 -22.55
CA GLN A 14 2.79 8.08 -23.36
C GLN A 14 2.99 9.40 -22.61
N THR A 15 3.01 10.50 -23.37
CA THR A 15 2.92 11.85 -22.79
C THR A 15 1.60 12.48 -23.21
N PRO A 16 1.01 13.37 -22.40
CA PRO A 16 -0.27 14.03 -22.74
C PRO A 16 -0.29 14.65 -24.13
N PHE A 17 0.81 15.30 -24.53
CA PHE A 17 0.93 15.98 -25.83
C PHE A 17 1.34 15.07 -26.99
N ALA A 18 1.70 13.82 -26.71
CA ALA A 18 2.30 12.92 -27.69
C ALA A 18 1.80 11.48 -27.58
N ILE A 19 0.52 11.31 -27.24
CA ILE A 19 -0.11 9.99 -27.34
C ILE A 19 -0.03 9.55 -28.80
N ARG A 20 0.59 8.40 -29.03
CA ARG A 20 0.76 7.86 -30.38
C ARG A 20 -0.62 7.68 -31.02
N GLU A 21 -0.78 8.23 -32.23
CA GLU A 21 -2.06 8.24 -32.95
C GLU A 21 -2.69 6.84 -33.04
N GLY A 22 -1.91 5.81 -33.30
CA GLY A 22 -2.40 4.42 -33.35
C GLY A 22 -2.86 3.84 -32.02
N LEU A 23 -2.57 4.47 -30.87
CA LEU A 23 -2.98 4.01 -29.55
C LEU A 23 -4.23 4.74 -29.02
N GLN A 24 -4.56 5.89 -29.58
CA GLN A 24 -5.73 6.67 -29.13
C GLN A 24 -7.04 5.85 -29.15
N PRO A 25 -7.37 5.11 -30.23
CA PRO A 25 -8.59 4.30 -30.24
C PRO A 25 -8.63 3.24 -29.14
N LEU A 26 -7.50 2.62 -28.83
CA LEU A 26 -7.38 1.64 -27.74
C LEU A 26 -7.65 2.30 -26.39
N PHE A 27 -7.00 3.42 -26.10
CA PHE A 27 -7.18 4.12 -24.83
C PHE A 27 -8.59 4.67 -24.68
N LEU A 28 -9.17 5.26 -25.73
CA LEU A 28 -10.56 5.73 -25.71
C LEU A 28 -11.54 4.60 -25.44
N GLN A 29 -11.35 3.44 -26.04
CA GLN A 29 -12.22 2.30 -25.79
C GLN A 29 -12.12 1.85 -24.34
N ARG A 30 -10.91 1.75 -23.80
CA ARG A 30 -10.70 1.35 -22.40
C ARG A 30 -11.26 2.34 -21.39
N LEU A 31 -11.14 3.64 -21.65
CA LEU A 31 -11.77 4.67 -20.81
C LEU A 31 -13.29 4.56 -20.84
N LYS A 32 -13.89 4.38 -22.02
CA LYS A 32 -15.34 4.17 -22.15
C LYS A 32 -15.82 2.95 -21.38
N ASP A 33 -15.13 1.82 -21.49
CA ASP A 33 -15.47 0.58 -20.80
C ASP A 33 -15.40 0.78 -19.28
N SER A 34 -14.37 1.49 -18.80
CA SER A 34 -14.22 1.83 -17.38
C SER A 34 -15.32 2.76 -16.91
N PHE A 35 -15.63 3.82 -17.66
CA PHE A 35 -16.64 4.78 -17.27
C PHE A 35 -18.04 4.17 -17.31
N THR A 36 -18.32 3.29 -18.26
CA THR A 36 -19.55 2.50 -18.27
C THR A 36 -19.68 1.62 -17.04
N THR A 37 -18.58 0.98 -16.62
CA THR A 37 -18.55 0.17 -15.41
C THR A 37 -18.82 1.01 -14.17
N TRP A 38 -18.25 2.19 -14.08
CA TRP A 38 -18.46 3.10 -12.95
C TRP A 38 -19.86 3.70 -12.91
N ASP A 39 -20.41 4.08 -14.06
CA ASP A 39 -21.79 4.55 -14.19
C ASP A 39 -22.80 3.53 -13.64
N LEU A 40 -22.53 2.25 -13.81
CA LEU A 40 -23.39 1.17 -13.33
C LEU A 40 -23.14 0.76 -11.86
N MET A 41 -22.19 1.37 -11.15
CA MET A 41 -21.83 0.95 -9.79
C MET A 41 -22.93 1.17 -8.75
N ASP A 42 -23.77 2.19 -8.92
CA ASP A 42 -24.91 2.46 -8.05
C ASP A 42 -26.21 1.74 -8.49
N GLY A 43 -26.13 0.94 -9.56
CA GLY A 43 -27.26 0.19 -10.14
C GLY A 43 -28.08 0.99 -11.14
N THR A 44 -27.67 2.21 -11.49
CA THR A 44 -28.31 3.05 -12.51
C THR A 44 -27.35 3.36 -13.66
N ALA A 45 -27.91 3.66 -14.84
CA ALA A 45 -27.15 4.16 -15.98
C ALA A 45 -27.52 5.62 -16.20
N ASP A 46 -26.64 6.52 -15.79
CA ASP A 46 -26.92 7.96 -15.79
C ASP A 46 -26.37 8.69 -17.01
N TRP A 47 -25.44 8.07 -17.69
CA TRP A 47 -24.78 8.64 -18.84
C TRP A 47 -25.28 8.04 -20.14
N THR A 48 -25.49 8.89 -21.14
CA THR A 48 -25.68 8.39 -22.51
C THR A 48 -24.34 7.94 -23.10
N PRO A 49 -24.34 7.03 -24.10
CA PRO A 49 -23.10 6.62 -24.77
C PRO A 49 -22.28 7.79 -25.32
N GLU A 50 -22.95 8.84 -25.83
CA GLU A 50 -22.31 10.04 -26.36
C GLU A 50 -21.64 10.84 -25.24
N ALA A 51 -22.28 10.97 -24.07
CA ALA A 51 -21.70 11.67 -22.93
C ALA A 51 -20.56 10.89 -22.31
N LEU A 52 -20.62 9.54 -22.25
CA LEU A 52 -19.46 8.72 -21.86
C LEU A 52 -18.30 8.89 -22.84
N ALA A 53 -18.58 8.96 -24.14
CA ALA A 53 -17.53 9.22 -25.13
C ALA A 53 -16.92 10.62 -24.97
N ALA A 54 -17.72 11.64 -24.65
CA ALA A 54 -17.22 13.00 -24.38
C ALA A 54 -16.34 13.03 -23.13
N ASN A 55 -16.73 12.35 -22.04
CA ASN A 55 -15.87 12.17 -20.86
C ASN A 55 -14.57 11.48 -21.23
N ALA A 56 -14.62 10.37 -21.95
CA ALA A 56 -13.42 9.63 -22.35
C ALA A 56 -12.45 10.48 -23.18
N ASN A 57 -12.94 11.34 -24.07
CA ASN A 57 -12.11 12.26 -24.85
C ASN A 57 -11.43 13.32 -23.97
N VAL A 58 -12.14 13.88 -22.99
CA VAL A 58 -11.55 14.88 -22.06
C VAL A 58 -10.46 14.24 -21.20
N PHE A 59 -10.69 13.02 -20.70
CA PHE A 59 -9.73 12.32 -19.86
C PHE A 59 -8.59 11.63 -20.63
N LEU A 60 -8.74 11.44 -21.94
CA LEU A 60 -7.68 10.86 -22.78
C LEU A 60 -6.40 11.70 -22.76
N ASP A 61 -6.53 13.00 -22.75
CA ASP A 61 -5.39 13.93 -22.78
C ASP A 61 -4.63 13.99 -21.46
N ASP A 62 -5.19 13.43 -20.38
CA ASP A 62 -4.58 13.38 -19.04
C ASP A 62 -4.11 14.75 -18.53
N PHE A 63 -4.87 15.80 -18.84
CA PHE A 63 -4.60 17.17 -18.39
C PHE A 63 -5.40 17.52 -17.15
N LEU A 64 -4.82 18.33 -16.30
CA LEU A 64 -5.52 19.06 -15.28
C LEU A 64 -5.67 20.52 -15.75
N LEU A 65 -6.89 20.92 -16.08
CA LEU A 65 -7.18 22.27 -16.58
C LEU A 65 -7.31 23.26 -15.42
N PHE A 66 -6.74 24.46 -15.60
CA PHE A 66 -6.90 25.52 -14.63
C PHE A 66 -6.91 26.91 -15.28
N ASP A 67 -7.68 27.82 -14.69
CA ASP A 67 -7.79 29.24 -15.07
C ASP A 67 -7.13 30.09 -14.00
N VAL A 68 -5.98 30.68 -14.31
CA VAL A 68 -5.20 31.52 -13.37
C VAL A 68 -5.90 32.81 -12.98
N ALA A 69 -6.96 33.21 -13.69
CA ALA A 69 -7.74 34.43 -13.39
C ALA A 69 -8.82 34.19 -12.32
N ARG A 70 -8.99 32.94 -11.87
CA ARG A 70 -10.01 32.56 -10.89
C ARG A 70 -9.39 31.85 -9.68
N PRO A 71 -10.02 31.93 -8.50
CA PRO A 71 -9.53 31.24 -7.33
C PRO A 71 -9.64 29.71 -7.51
N ILE A 72 -8.60 28.99 -7.08
CA ILE A 72 -8.61 27.54 -6.93
C ILE A 72 -8.99 27.24 -5.48
N THR A 73 -10.02 26.44 -5.29
CA THR A 73 -10.56 26.02 -3.98
C THR A 73 -10.60 24.49 -3.91
N ASP A 74 -10.91 23.93 -2.75
CA ASP A 74 -11.01 22.47 -2.57
C ASP A 74 -12.12 21.85 -3.45
N ASP A 75 -13.13 22.65 -3.83
CA ASP A 75 -14.24 22.23 -4.71
C ASP A 75 -13.93 22.43 -6.21
N SER A 76 -12.74 22.92 -6.56
CA SER A 76 -12.41 23.27 -7.95
C SER A 76 -12.11 22.06 -8.84
N HIS A 77 -11.81 20.91 -8.26
CA HIS A 77 -11.36 19.75 -9.01
C HIS A 77 -12.37 19.32 -10.08
N LEU A 78 -11.90 19.20 -11.31
CA LEU A 78 -12.69 18.85 -12.51
C LEU A 78 -13.78 19.87 -12.91
N GLU A 79 -13.85 21.07 -12.34
CA GLU A 79 -14.93 21.98 -12.66
C GLU A 79 -14.87 22.46 -14.12
N ILE A 80 -13.67 22.70 -14.67
CA ILE A 80 -13.49 23.11 -16.06
C ILE A 80 -13.79 21.94 -17.01
N GLU A 81 -13.30 20.75 -16.69
CA GLU A 81 -13.55 19.54 -17.45
C GLU A 81 -15.05 19.22 -17.50
N LYS A 82 -15.72 19.26 -16.36
CA LYS A 82 -17.17 19.08 -16.25
C LYS A 82 -17.95 20.15 -17.02
N SER A 83 -17.47 21.38 -17.01
CA SER A 83 -18.05 22.49 -17.80
C SER A 83 -17.94 22.22 -19.31
N THR A 84 -16.81 21.73 -19.75
CA THR A 84 -16.57 21.38 -21.17
C THR A 84 -17.51 20.27 -21.63
N ILE A 85 -17.75 19.26 -20.80
CA ILE A 85 -18.64 18.13 -21.11
C ILE A 85 -20.10 18.53 -21.00
N GLY A 86 -20.45 19.25 -19.95
CA GLY A 86 -21.84 19.60 -19.61
C GLY A 86 -22.34 20.91 -20.16
N GLY A 87 -21.51 21.70 -20.82
CA GLY A 87 -21.87 23.01 -21.36
C GLY A 87 -22.24 24.06 -20.31
N ARG A 88 -21.90 23.84 -19.04
CA ARG A 88 -22.17 24.78 -17.95
C ARG A 88 -20.97 25.66 -17.67
N PRO A 89 -21.16 26.97 -17.38
CA PRO A 89 -20.02 27.83 -17.03
C PRO A 89 -19.34 27.34 -15.75
N TYR A 90 -18.01 27.32 -15.73
CA TYR A 90 -17.23 27.08 -14.52
C TYR A 90 -17.11 28.38 -13.69
N ARG A 91 -16.99 28.25 -12.38
CA ARG A 91 -17.00 29.35 -11.42
C ARG A 91 -15.63 29.56 -10.75
N THR A 92 -14.90 28.48 -10.55
CA THR A 92 -13.58 28.46 -9.91
C THR A 92 -12.49 28.32 -10.95
N GLY A 93 -11.23 28.38 -10.52
CA GLY A 93 -10.08 28.23 -11.42
C GLY A 93 -9.83 26.80 -11.90
N GLY A 94 -10.69 25.83 -11.60
CA GLY A 94 -10.39 24.42 -11.91
C GLY A 94 -9.15 23.92 -11.12
N GLY A 95 -8.38 23.03 -11.73
CA GLY A 95 -7.21 22.48 -11.06
C GLY A 95 -7.58 21.65 -9.81
N ARG A 96 -6.65 21.55 -8.88
CA ARG A 96 -6.91 20.97 -7.57
C ARG A 96 -5.94 21.50 -6.52
N THR A 97 -6.40 21.64 -5.29
CA THR A 97 -5.52 21.89 -4.15
C THR A 97 -4.77 20.62 -3.74
N ILE A 98 -3.74 20.78 -2.93
CA ILE A 98 -2.97 19.64 -2.38
C ILE A 98 -3.86 18.73 -1.53
N ASP A 99 -4.85 19.32 -0.85
CA ASP A 99 -5.75 18.63 0.08
C ASP A 99 -7.05 18.14 -0.59
N ALA A 100 -7.25 18.43 -1.87
CA ALA A 100 -8.47 18.03 -2.60
C ALA A 100 -8.66 16.52 -2.62
N ASN A 101 -9.87 16.07 -2.30
CA ASN A 101 -10.28 14.67 -2.40
C ASN A 101 -10.63 14.32 -3.85
N SER A 102 -9.60 14.21 -4.70
CA SER A 102 -9.73 14.07 -6.16
C SER A 102 -10.48 12.82 -6.59
N ILE A 103 -10.29 11.71 -5.85
CA ILE A 103 -10.90 10.42 -6.21
C ILE A 103 -12.39 10.46 -5.96
N ASP A 104 -12.84 10.97 -4.81
CA ASP A 104 -14.28 11.04 -4.51
C ASP A 104 -15.00 12.02 -5.44
N VAL A 105 -14.37 13.14 -5.80
CA VAL A 105 -14.91 14.07 -6.80
C VAL A 105 -15.06 13.40 -8.17
N LEU A 106 -14.05 12.65 -8.61
CA LEU A 106 -14.09 11.93 -9.89
C LEU A 106 -15.16 10.83 -9.88
N LEU A 107 -15.20 10.02 -8.81
CA LEU A 107 -16.20 8.94 -8.67
C LEU A 107 -17.60 9.52 -8.60
N THR A 108 -17.83 10.59 -7.82
CA THR A 108 -19.12 11.28 -7.74
C THR A 108 -19.62 11.73 -9.13
N TRP A 109 -18.70 12.26 -9.95
CA TRP A 109 -19.02 12.65 -11.31
C TRP A 109 -19.35 11.45 -12.21
N LEU A 110 -18.50 10.43 -12.22
CA LEU A 110 -18.62 9.31 -13.16
C LEU A 110 -19.73 8.33 -12.80
N VAL A 111 -20.04 8.14 -11.51
CA VAL A 111 -21.09 7.21 -11.05
C VAL A 111 -22.47 7.85 -11.13
N ASN A 112 -22.64 9.08 -10.67
CA ASN A 112 -24.01 9.63 -10.54
C ASN A 112 -24.17 11.09 -11.02
N ARG A 113 -23.22 11.62 -11.77
CA ARG A 113 -23.27 12.99 -12.35
C ARG A 113 -23.40 14.10 -11.29
N ASP A 114 -22.70 13.98 -10.17
CA ASP A 114 -22.75 14.92 -9.03
C ASP A 114 -24.14 15.02 -8.34
N ARG A 115 -25.00 14.03 -8.46
CA ARG A 115 -26.30 14.06 -7.76
C ARG A 115 -26.16 13.85 -6.26
N GLU A 116 -25.30 12.94 -5.86
CA GLU A 116 -25.01 12.64 -4.46
C GLU A 116 -23.50 12.42 -4.30
N PHE A 117 -22.90 13.08 -3.32
CA PHE A 117 -21.47 12.94 -3.10
C PHE A 117 -21.10 11.53 -2.62
N LEU A 118 -20.29 10.85 -3.39
CA LEU A 118 -19.79 9.53 -3.03
C LEU A 118 -18.47 9.67 -2.26
N GLN A 119 -18.48 9.18 -1.04
CA GLN A 119 -17.29 9.17 -0.19
C GLN A 119 -16.63 7.80 -0.22
N GLY A 120 -15.37 7.77 -0.65
CA GLY A 120 -14.50 6.60 -0.55
C GLY A 120 -13.99 6.38 0.88
N GLY A 121 -12.91 5.63 1.01
CA GLY A 121 -12.37 5.29 2.32
C GLY A 121 -11.65 6.44 3.06
N ALA A 122 -11.21 7.49 2.35
CA ALA A 122 -10.46 8.61 2.92
C ALA A 122 -11.34 9.86 2.98
N THR A 123 -11.45 10.49 4.14
CA THR A 123 -12.24 11.71 4.33
C THR A 123 -11.46 13.00 4.05
N GLY A 124 -10.18 12.90 3.75
CA GLY A 124 -9.29 14.03 3.46
C GLY A 124 -7.81 13.72 3.75
N ALA A 125 -6.97 14.73 3.60
CA ALA A 125 -5.55 14.63 3.90
C ALA A 125 -5.34 14.35 5.41
N THR A 126 -4.45 13.41 5.73
CA THR A 126 -4.08 13.12 7.12
C THR A 126 -3.26 14.23 7.75
N LYS A 127 -2.60 15.03 6.93
CA LYS A 127 -1.90 16.27 7.29
C LYS A 127 -2.19 17.29 6.20
N PRO A 128 -2.77 18.44 6.55
CA PRO A 128 -3.09 19.47 5.57
C PRO A 128 -1.82 20.02 4.93
N GLY A 129 -1.94 20.48 3.70
CA GLY A 129 -0.91 21.20 2.99
C GLY A 129 -0.43 22.45 3.74
N MET A 130 0.79 22.89 3.46
CA MET A 130 1.36 24.10 4.04
C MET A 130 1.15 25.31 3.12
N THR A 131 1.10 26.50 3.68
CA THR A 131 0.99 27.75 2.93
C THR A 131 2.34 28.28 2.42
N VAL A 132 3.44 27.65 2.83
CA VAL A 132 4.82 28.00 2.42
C VAL A 132 5.50 26.83 1.74
N PHE A 133 6.43 27.13 0.83
CA PHE A 133 7.22 26.09 0.16
C PHE A 133 7.91 25.17 1.20
N PRO A 134 7.90 23.84 1.01
CA PRO A 134 7.51 23.09 -0.19
C PRO A 134 6.01 22.78 -0.35
N TYR A 135 5.12 23.40 0.35
CA TYR A 135 3.66 23.27 0.34
C TYR A 135 3.10 21.94 0.81
N PHE A 136 3.89 20.88 0.77
CA PHE A 136 3.51 19.57 1.32
C PHE A 136 3.81 19.50 2.81
N ALA A 137 2.89 18.94 3.57
CA ALA A 137 3.16 18.57 4.95
C ALA A 137 4.30 17.54 5.03
N THR A 138 4.94 17.46 6.21
CA THR A 138 5.93 16.40 6.44
C THR A 138 5.29 15.03 6.19
N PRO A 139 6.00 14.10 5.54
CA PRO A 139 5.45 12.77 5.25
C PRO A 139 4.88 12.08 6.49
N ASN A 140 3.88 11.23 6.32
CA ASN A 140 3.35 10.35 7.36
C ASN A 140 4.32 9.19 7.63
N THR A 141 5.59 9.50 7.83
CA THR A 141 6.66 8.51 7.96
C THR A 141 7.06 8.27 9.40
N ALA A 142 6.11 8.21 10.33
CA ALA A 142 6.43 7.73 11.67
C ALA A 142 6.85 6.27 11.57
N LEU A 143 8.11 5.98 11.93
CA LEU A 143 8.61 4.63 12.04
C LEU A 143 7.76 3.87 13.06
N GLN A 144 7.06 2.86 12.60
CA GLN A 144 6.23 2.03 13.45
C GLN A 144 7.09 0.96 14.11
N THR A 145 6.78 0.65 15.35
CA THR A 145 7.42 -0.46 16.08
C THR A 145 6.35 -1.44 16.56
N VAL A 146 6.59 -2.71 16.31
CA VAL A 146 5.85 -3.82 16.93
C VAL A 146 6.85 -4.68 17.68
N ALA A 147 6.57 -4.97 18.93
CA ALA A 147 7.37 -5.85 19.77
C ALA A 147 6.44 -6.84 20.47
N GLN A 148 6.79 -8.11 20.39
CA GLN A 148 6.08 -9.21 21.01
C GLN A 148 7.10 -10.11 21.71
N SER A 149 6.69 -10.76 22.78
CA SER A 149 7.52 -11.71 23.48
C SER A 149 6.70 -12.89 23.97
N ILE A 150 7.35 -14.04 24.13
CA ILE A 150 6.73 -15.25 24.67
C ILE A 150 7.70 -15.98 25.58
N GLU A 151 7.19 -16.52 26.67
CA GLU A 151 7.95 -17.39 27.57
C GLU A 151 7.68 -18.87 27.24
N VAL A 152 8.75 -19.64 27.15
CA VAL A 152 8.71 -21.10 26.85
C VAL A 152 9.52 -21.88 27.86
N ALA A 153 9.16 -23.16 28.06
CA ALA A 153 9.77 -24.01 29.07
C ALA A 153 11.17 -24.54 28.67
N ALA A 154 11.56 -24.44 27.40
CA ALA A 154 12.86 -24.92 26.92
C ALA A 154 14.00 -23.94 27.25
N THR A 155 15.21 -24.47 27.34
CA THR A 155 16.43 -23.66 27.55
C THR A 155 16.73 -22.74 26.37
N PRO A 156 17.47 -21.64 26.56
CA PRO A 156 17.83 -20.73 25.46
C PRO A 156 18.53 -21.40 24.28
N ASP A 157 19.36 -22.42 24.55
CA ASP A 157 20.09 -23.13 23.50
C ASP A 157 19.17 -24.05 22.68
N GLU A 158 18.21 -24.71 23.32
CA GLU A 158 17.21 -25.50 22.62
C GLU A 158 16.34 -24.63 21.71
N VAL A 159 15.89 -23.49 22.20
CA VAL A 159 15.10 -22.54 21.37
C VAL A 159 15.95 -21.99 20.24
N TRP A 160 17.18 -21.55 20.54
CA TRP A 160 18.08 -20.99 19.55
C TRP A 160 18.48 -21.97 18.46
N SER A 161 18.63 -23.25 18.79
CA SER A 161 18.92 -24.30 17.79
C SER A 161 17.85 -24.40 16.72
N LEU A 162 16.61 -23.99 17.03
CA LEU A 162 15.52 -23.98 16.07
C LEU A 162 15.42 -22.65 15.31
N ILE A 163 15.40 -21.52 16.04
CA ILE A 163 15.08 -20.23 15.42
C ILE A 163 16.31 -19.45 14.96
N GLY A 164 17.50 -19.81 15.44
CA GLY A 164 18.77 -19.20 15.06
C GLY A 164 19.23 -19.57 13.63
N ASP A 165 18.67 -20.63 13.07
CA ASP A 165 18.83 -20.92 11.64
C ASP A 165 17.96 -19.96 10.82
N PHE A 166 18.62 -18.99 10.19
CA PHE A 166 17.90 -18.01 9.37
C PHE A 166 17.16 -18.63 8.17
N GLY A 167 17.60 -19.77 7.69
CA GLY A 167 16.93 -20.56 6.66
C GLY A 167 15.86 -21.53 7.19
N GLY A 168 15.69 -21.64 8.50
CA GLY A 168 14.80 -22.60 9.13
C GLY A 168 13.31 -22.27 8.95
N ALA A 169 12.52 -23.25 8.55
CA ALA A 169 11.07 -23.14 8.32
C ALA A 169 10.28 -23.39 9.61
N TRP A 170 10.59 -22.68 10.70
CA TRP A 170 9.92 -22.87 12.00
C TRP A 170 8.59 -22.10 12.12
N HIS A 171 8.40 -21.03 11.34
CA HIS A 171 7.20 -20.20 11.39
C HIS A 171 6.04 -20.89 10.65
N PRO A 172 4.85 -21.03 11.26
CA PRO A 172 3.77 -21.85 10.69
C PRO A 172 3.14 -21.30 9.41
N LEU A 173 3.34 -20.04 9.09
CA LEU A 173 2.85 -19.45 7.83
C LEU A 173 3.79 -19.67 6.65
N ASN A 174 4.97 -20.26 6.85
CA ASN A 174 5.94 -20.53 5.80
C ASN A 174 5.63 -21.88 5.15
N ALA A 175 5.29 -21.86 3.86
CA ALA A 175 5.12 -23.09 3.07
C ALA A 175 6.47 -23.64 2.63
N ARG A 176 7.38 -22.77 2.22
CA ARG A 176 8.73 -23.13 1.76
C ARG A 176 9.70 -21.98 2.02
N ILE A 177 10.95 -22.32 2.29
CA ILE A 177 12.06 -21.37 2.36
C ILE A 177 13.18 -21.87 1.44
N SER A 178 13.75 -20.95 0.67
CA SER A 178 15.00 -21.12 -0.06
C SER A 178 16.01 -20.08 0.39
N VAL A 179 17.29 -20.47 0.42
CA VAL A 179 18.38 -19.61 0.87
C VAL A 179 19.40 -19.43 -0.22
N THR A 180 19.88 -18.21 -0.41
CA THR A 180 20.95 -17.85 -1.33
C THR A 180 22.06 -17.12 -0.57
N GLY A 181 23.28 -17.56 -0.73
CA GLY A 181 24.44 -17.04 0.03
C GLY A 181 24.60 -17.70 1.40
N THR A 182 25.56 -17.23 2.18
CA THR A 182 25.89 -17.73 3.52
C THR A 182 26.31 -16.59 4.43
N GLY A 183 26.02 -16.71 5.74
CA GLY A 183 26.39 -15.70 6.74
C GLY A 183 25.62 -14.38 6.60
N VAL A 184 26.22 -13.31 7.10
CA VAL A 184 25.64 -11.96 6.98
C VAL A 184 25.55 -11.58 5.51
N GLY A 185 24.41 -11.02 5.10
CA GLY A 185 24.08 -10.72 3.72
C GLY A 185 23.36 -11.85 2.97
N GLN A 186 23.26 -13.07 3.53
CA GLN A 186 22.47 -14.13 2.90
C GLN A 186 21.01 -13.72 2.78
N LEU A 187 20.38 -14.18 1.70
CA LEU A 187 18.96 -13.97 1.44
C LEU A 187 18.17 -15.23 1.75
N ARG A 188 17.00 -15.06 2.35
CA ARG A 188 15.98 -16.11 2.36
C ARG A 188 14.75 -15.63 1.59
N THR A 189 14.23 -16.50 0.75
CA THR A 189 12.96 -16.31 0.07
C THR A 189 11.95 -17.24 0.71
N ILE A 190 10.91 -16.65 1.28
CA ILE A 190 9.83 -17.31 2.01
C ILE A 190 8.61 -17.34 1.09
N GLU A 191 8.16 -18.53 0.72
CA GLU A 191 6.83 -18.73 0.14
C GLU A 191 5.84 -18.96 1.28
N THR A 192 4.83 -18.11 1.39
CA THR A 192 3.81 -18.21 2.43
C THR A 192 2.69 -19.15 2.02
N LEU A 193 1.90 -19.65 3.00
CA LEU A 193 0.76 -20.55 2.73
C LEU A 193 -0.30 -19.92 1.80
N ASP A 194 -0.40 -18.61 1.75
CA ASP A 194 -1.31 -17.89 0.84
C ASP A 194 -0.66 -17.54 -0.52
N GLY A 195 0.52 -18.09 -0.81
CA GLY A 195 1.21 -17.98 -2.10
C GLY A 195 1.98 -16.67 -2.31
N ARG A 196 2.14 -15.84 -1.29
CA ARG A 196 3.01 -14.66 -1.39
C ARG A 196 4.47 -15.05 -1.22
N GLU A 197 5.34 -14.28 -1.86
CA GLU A 197 6.78 -14.40 -1.72
C GLU A 197 7.33 -13.20 -0.94
N ILE A 198 8.11 -13.48 0.11
CA ILE A 198 8.80 -12.47 0.92
C ILE A 198 10.28 -12.75 0.84
N VAL A 199 11.08 -11.73 0.52
CA VAL A 199 12.54 -11.84 0.48
C VAL A 199 13.13 -11.05 1.63
N GLU A 200 13.95 -11.71 2.43
CA GLU A 200 14.63 -11.12 3.58
C GLU A 200 16.14 -11.32 3.51
N ARG A 201 16.88 -10.38 4.06
CA ARG A 201 18.33 -10.39 4.15
C ARG A 201 18.76 -10.43 5.60
N LEU A 202 19.71 -11.32 5.92
CA LEU A 202 20.35 -11.35 7.23
C LEU A 202 21.31 -10.17 7.38
N GLU A 203 21.07 -9.30 8.35
CA GLU A 203 21.88 -8.10 8.62
C GLU A 203 22.98 -8.35 9.65
N SER A 204 22.69 -9.16 10.67
CA SER A 204 23.65 -9.58 11.68
C SER A 204 23.16 -10.83 12.41
N ILE A 205 24.10 -11.62 12.92
CA ILE A 205 23.84 -12.75 13.81
C ILE A 205 24.92 -12.83 14.89
N ASP A 206 24.50 -13.03 16.13
CA ASP A 206 25.35 -13.26 17.29
C ASP A 206 24.84 -14.49 18.02
N ASN A 207 25.49 -15.62 17.78
CA ASN A 207 25.12 -16.91 18.36
C ASN A 207 25.37 -16.96 19.89
N ALA A 208 26.35 -16.22 20.40
CA ALA A 208 26.62 -16.17 21.83
C ALA A 208 25.52 -15.42 22.58
N ARG A 209 24.99 -14.38 21.98
CA ARG A 209 23.83 -13.61 22.49
C ARG A 209 22.50 -14.19 22.06
N ARG A 210 22.48 -15.17 21.17
CA ARG A 210 21.26 -15.76 20.59
C ARG A 210 20.35 -14.70 20.00
N CYS A 211 20.91 -13.86 19.12
CA CYS A 211 20.23 -12.74 18.49
C CYS A 211 20.58 -12.66 17.01
N PHE A 212 19.62 -12.40 16.15
CA PHE A 212 19.88 -11.97 14.78
C PHE A 212 18.97 -10.79 14.38
N ARG A 213 19.44 -10.04 13.38
CA ARG A 213 18.70 -8.96 12.74
C ARG A 213 18.57 -9.24 11.26
N TYR A 214 17.46 -8.82 10.69
CA TYR A 214 17.18 -8.99 9.27
C TYR A 214 16.38 -7.79 8.73
N ALA A 215 16.42 -7.62 7.41
CA ALA A 215 15.60 -6.67 6.69
C ALA A 215 14.76 -7.39 5.64
N SER A 216 13.48 -7.02 5.52
CA SER A 216 12.70 -7.44 4.36
C SER A 216 12.98 -6.48 3.21
N ILE A 217 13.39 -7.04 2.07
CA ILE A 217 13.76 -6.31 0.87
C ILE A 217 12.69 -6.38 -0.22
N ALA A 218 11.77 -7.36 -0.13
CA ALA A 218 10.62 -7.48 -1.03
C ALA A 218 9.47 -8.26 -0.38
N GLY A 219 8.25 -8.10 -0.92
CA GLY A 219 7.07 -8.91 -0.61
C GLY A 219 6.26 -8.48 0.61
N MET A 220 6.80 -7.65 1.50
CA MET A 220 6.03 -7.10 2.62
C MET A 220 5.23 -5.86 2.19
N PRO A 221 3.99 -5.68 2.69
CA PRO A 221 3.16 -4.50 2.38
C PRO A 221 3.61 -3.24 3.14
N VAL A 222 4.88 -3.16 3.50
CA VAL A 222 5.53 -2.08 4.25
C VAL A 222 6.89 -1.80 3.64
N SER A 223 7.48 -0.64 3.94
CA SER A 223 8.86 -0.34 3.56
C SER A 223 9.77 -0.22 4.77
N HIS A 224 11.08 -0.30 4.53
CA HIS A 224 12.11 -0.19 5.58
C HIS A 224 11.89 -1.17 6.75
N TYR A 225 11.33 -2.34 6.43
CA TYR A 225 11.08 -3.35 7.45
C TYR A 225 12.39 -3.97 7.93
N THR A 226 12.61 -3.88 9.23
CA THR A 226 13.69 -4.57 9.92
C THR A 226 13.14 -5.36 11.08
N GLY A 227 13.69 -6.54 11.31
CA GLY A 227 13.33 -7.40 12.43
C GLY A 227 14.54 -7.78 13.28
N MET A 228 14.31 -8.01 14.56
CA MET A 228 15.27 -8.57 15.49
C MET A 228 14.58 -9.66 16.30
N LEU A 229 15.22 -10.80 16.38
CA LEU A 229 14.83 -11.94 17.20
C LEU A 229 15.94 -12.21 18.22
N GLU A 230 15.58 -12.37 19.49
CA GLU A 230 16.54 -12.60 20.58
C GLU A 230 15.95 -13.62 21.57
N VAL A 231 16.79 -14.54 22.05
CA VAL A 231 16.42 -15.54 23.07
C VAL A 231 17.24 -15.29 24.33
N LYS A 232 16.55 -15.12 25.43
CA LYS A 232 17.14 -14.86 26.76
C LYS A 232 16.73 -15.93 27.80
N PRO A 233 17.57 -16.22 28.78
CA PRO A 233 17.15 -17.07 29.89
C PRO A 233 16.08 -16.39 30.72
N ARG A 234 15.09 -17.19 31.15
CA ARG A 234 14.02 -16.74 32.04
C ARG A 234 13.63 -17.88 33.01
N GLY A 235 14.05 -17.75 34.27
CA GLY A 235 13.88 -18.85 35.22
C GLY A 235 14.55 -20.14 34.76
N SER A 236 13.80 -21.24 34.68
CA SER A 236 14.26 -22.52 34.12
C SER A 236 14.06 -22.65 32.62
N GLY A 237 13.41 -21.67 31.97
CA GLY A 237 13.11 -21.65 30.55
C GLY A 237 13.72 -20.45 29.84
N SER A 238 13.03 -19.95 28.80
CA SER A 238 13.48 -18.86 27.99
C SER A 238 12.37 -17.85 27.70
N VAL A 239 12.74 -16.61 27.40
CA VAL A 239 11.89 -15.63 26.71
C VAL A 239 12.42 -15.38 25.32
N VAL A 240 11.54 -15.39 24.35
CA VAL A 240 11.82 -15.02 22.95
C VAL A 240 11.22 -13.66 22.70
N ASP A 241 12.09 -12.68 22.42
CA ASP A 241 11.70 -11.33 22.05
C ASP A 241 11.77 -11.18 20.53
N TRP A 242 10.67 -10.72 19.92
CA TRP A 242 10.63 -10.39 18.49
C TRP A 242 10.18 -8.95 18.31
N ARG A 243 11.07 -8.12 17.78
CA ARG A 243 10.83 -6.70 17.55
C ARG A 243 11.01 -6.37 16.09
N THR A 244 10.12 -5.56 15.56
CA THR A 244 10.18 -5.06 14.19
C THR A 244 9.97 -3.55 14.14
N GLN A 245 10.59 -2.93 13.12
CA GLN A 245 10.37 -1.53 12.77
C GLN A 245 10.11 -1.43 11.28
N PHE A 246 9.18 -0.55 10.88
CA PHE A 246 8.79 -0.37 9.48
C PHE A 246 8.07 0.96 9.24
N LEU A 247 7.95 1.34 7.97
CA LEU A 247 7.09 2.42 7.52
C LEU A 247 5.84 1.83 6.87
N ALA A 248 4.67 2.32 7.24
CA ALA A 248 3.41 1.92 6.61
C ALA A 248 3.33 2.53 5.19
N ASN A 249 3.19 1.67 4.18
CA ASN A 249 2.99 2.07 2.80
C ASN A 249 1.49 2.12 2.52
N HIS A 250 0.94 3.27 2.11
CA HIS A 250 -0.43 3.40 1.60
C HIS A 250 -1.56 2.81 2.48
N GLN A 251 -1.27 2.35 3.67
CA GLN A 251 -2.22 1.82 4.64
C GLN A 251 -2.16 2.65 5.92
N THR A 252 -3.22 2.58 6.72
CA THR A 252 -3.18 3.21 8.04
C THR A 252 -2.18 2.50 8.95
N ASP A 253 -1.43 3.25 9.72
CA ASP A 253 -0.48 2.74 10.72
C ASP A 253 -1.09 1.64 11.60
N ARG A 254 -2.37 1.82 11.96
CA ARG A 254 -3.12 0.86 12.78
C ARG A 254 -3.31 -0.48 12.07
N ALA A 255 -3.75 -0.48 10.81
CA ALA A 255 -4.00 -1.71 10.07
C ALA A 255 -2.71 -2.51 9.88
N VAL A 256 -1.62 -1.83 9.55
CA VAL A 256 -0.31 -2.48 9.37
C VAL A 256 0.25 -3.01 10.70
N LYS A 257 0.10 -2.27 11.80
CA LYS A 257 0.48 -2.77 13.13
C LYS A 257 -0.27 -4.04 13.50
N VAL A 258 -1.57 -4.10 13.24
CA VAL A 258 -2.37 -5.31 13.48
C VAL A 258 -1.85 -6.47 12.65
N LEU A 259 -1.62 -6.26 11.35
CA LEU A 259 -1.06 -7.28 10.45
C LEU A 259 0.27 -7.83 10.97
N VAL A 260 1.22 -6.94 11.27
CA VAL A 260 2.56 -7.32 11.74
C VAL A 260 2.48 -7.98 13.12
N SER A 261 1.65 -7.46 14.05
CA SER A 261 1.45 -8.08 15.36
C SER A 261 0.90 -9.51 15.23
N THR A 262 -0.06 -9.73 14.35
CA THR A 262 -0.61 -11.06 14.09
C THR A 262 0.45 -12.01 13.56
N LEU A 263 1.27 -11.55 12.61
CA LEU A 263 2.39 -12.33 12.08
C LEU A 263 3.36 -12.77 13.20
N LEU A 264 3.84 -11.82 14.01
CA LEU A 264 4.76 -12.12 15.11
C LEU A 264 4.14 -13.07 16.13
N ASN A 265 2.90 -12.80 16.54
CA ASN A 265 2.19 -13.64 17.51
C ASN A 265 2.01 -15.08 17.02
N THR A 266 1.65 -15.25 15.74
CA THR A 266 1.48 -16.59 15.14
C THR A 266 2.77 -17.39 15.22
N GLY A 267 3.91 -16.78 14.92
CA GLY A 267 5.23 -17.41 15.07
C GLY A 267 5.56 -17.75 16.53
N LEU A 268 5.39 -16.77 17.42
CA LEU A 268 5.71 -16.96 18.84
C LEU A 268 4.82 -18.03 19.50
N GLU A 269 3.52 -18.04 19.24
CA GLU A 269 2.61 -19.07 19.76
C GLU A 269 2.97 -20.48 19.27
N SER A 270 3.53 -20.61 18.06
CA SER A 270 4.03 -21.88 17.56
C SER A 270 5.22 -22.40 18.38
N LEU A 271 6.08 -21.50 18.87
CA LEU A 271 7.18 -21.86 19.77
C LEU A 271 6.65 -22.35 21.13
N LYS A 272 5.64 -21.66 21.67
CA LYS A 272 4.98 -22.08 22.92
C LYS A 272 4.30 -23.43 22.77
N SER A 273 3.65 -23.68 21.64
CA SER A 273 3.05 -24.97 21.34
C SER A 273 4.10 -26.10 21.26
N ARG A 274 5.30 -25.79 20.78
CA ARG A 274 6.39 -26.74 20.59
C ARG A 274 7.17 -27.04 21.86
N PHE A 275 7.47 -26.01 22.66
CA PHE A 275 8.36 -26.10 23.80
C PHE A 275 7.61 -26.11 25.18
N GLY A 276 6.31 -25.90 25.14
CA GLY A 276 5.50 -25.68 26.35
C GLY A 276 5.56 -24.24 26.83
N GLY A 277 4.53 -23.81 27.56
CA GLY A 277 4.57 -22.55 28.29
C GLY A 277 5.48 -22.65 29.50
N ALA A 278 6.14 -21.54 29.87
CA ALA A 278 6.86 -21.48 31.13
C ALA A 278 5.88 -21.71 32.32
N PRO A 279 6.28 -22.42 33.40
CA PRO A 279 5.45 -22.65 34.56
C PRO A 279 5.10 -21.38 35.33
#